data_274985870acfef114a7dfca867eb9af5
#
_entry.id   274985870acfef114a7dfca867eb9af5
#
_cell.length_a   1.000
_cell.length_b   1.000
_cell.length_c   1.000
_cell.angle_alpha   90.00
_cell.angle_beta   90.00
_cell.angle_gamma   90.00
#
_symmetry.space_group_name_H-M   'P 1'
#
loop_
_entity.id
_entity.type
_entity.pdbx_description
1 polymer ?
#
loop_
_entity_poly.entity_id
_entity_poly.type
_entity_poly.pdbx_seq_one_letter_code
_entity_poly.pdbx_strand_id
1 'polypeptide(L)'
;MAKQICWTKKIMETFIEEACLTKEEQDILRTRVAGLTISEQAERFNISVGKVNRIIKRLKWKYDNVQKYCKDLPVRKKSAAELYMNTH
;
A
#
# COMPACT_ATOMS: atom_id res chain seq x y z
N MET A 1 19.30 4.54 5.97
CA MET A 1 17.91 4.53 6.43
C MET A 1 16.96 4.21 5.30
N ALA A 2 16.01 3.34 5.57
CA ALA A 2 15.00 3.02 4.59
C ALA A 2 14.06 4.20 4.42
N LYS A 3 14.03 4.76 3.23
CA LYS A 3 13.05 5.80 2.93
C LYS A 3 11.77 5.15 2.44
N GLN A 4 10.67 5.50 3.07
CA GLN A 4 9.37 5.10 2.57
C GLN A 4 9.05 5.92 1.33
N ILE A 5 8.12 5.42 0.54
CA ILE A 5 7.67 6.14 -0.64
C ILE A 5 7.07 7.47 -0.21
N CYS A 6 7.53 8.53 -0.86
CA CYS A 6 6.93 9.84 -0.68
C CYS A 6 5.67 9.90 -1.54
N TRP A 7 4.53 9.65 -0.92
CA TRP A 7 3.25 9.59 -1.63
C TRP A 7 2.79 10.98 -2.04
N THR A 8 2.89 11.27 -3.32
CA THR A 8 2.26 12.45 -3.89
C THR A 8 0.90 12.05 -4.43
N LYS A 9 0.05 13.04 -4.67
CA LYS A 9 -1.27 12.79 -5.26
C LYS A 9 -1.14 12.04 -6.58
N LYS A 10 -0.18 12.45 -7.41
CA LYS A 10 0.06 11.82 -8.72
C LYS A 10 0.45 10.35 -8.58
N ILE A 11 1.37 10.03 -7.68
CA ILE A 11 1.81 8.66 -7.45
C ILE A 11 0.64 7.81 -6.96
N MET A 12 -0.14 8.33 -6.01
CA MET A 12 -1.29 7.62 -5.48
C MET A 12 -2.33 7.34 -6.55
N GLU A 13 -2.67 8.33 -7.35
CA GLU A 13 -3.66 8.18 -8.42
C GLU A 13 -3.16 7.22 -9.50
N THR A 14 -1.89 7.30 -9.88
CA THR A 14 -1.29 6.38 -10.84
C THR A 14 -1.41 4.94 -10.34
N PHE A 15 -1.07 4.70 -9.08
CA PHE A 15 -1.17 3.37 -8.48
C PHE A 15 -2.61 2.87 -8.49
N ILE A 16 -3.56 3.71 -8.07
CA ILE A 16 -4.98 3.34 -8.03
C ILE A 16 -5.46 2.91 -9.42
N GLU A 17 -5.11 3.67 -10.45
CA GLU A 17 -5.50 3.35 -11.83
C GLU A 17 -4.83 2.09 -12.34
N GLU A 18 -3.51 2.01 -12.24
CA GLU A 18 -2.75 0.91 -12.81
C GLU A 18 -3.04 -0.43 -12.12
N ALA A 19 -3.26 -0.40 -10.83
CA ALA A 19 -3.54 -1.61 -10.04
C ALA A 19 -5.03 -1.96 -10.02
N CYS A 20 -5.88 -1.11 -10.56
CA CYS A 20 -7.36 -1.29 -10.53
C CYS A 20 -7.85 -1.57 -9.12
N LEU A 21 -7.48 -0.73 -8.18
CA LEU A 21 -7.82 -0.95 -6.77
C LEU A 21 -9.32 -0.87 -6.55
N THR A 22 -9.83 -1.74 -5.68
CA THR A 22 -11.22 -1.67 -5.23
C THR A 22 -11.42 -0.43 -4.37
N LYS A 23 -12.67 -0.04 -4.15
CA LYS A 23 -12.96 1.11 -3.32
C LYS A 23 -12.41 0.95 -1.90
N GLU A 24 -12.53 -0.24 -1.34
CA GLU A 24 -12.00 -0.53 0.00
C GLU A 24 -10.49 -0.36 0.04
N GLU A 25 -9.79 -0.87 -0.97
CA GLU A 25 -8.34 -0.72 -1.08
C GLU A 25 -7.94 0.74 -1.23
N GLN A 26 -8.69 1.51 -2.03
CA GLN A 26 -8.43 2.93 -2.19
C GLN A 26 -8.61 3.69 -0.88
N ASP A 27 -9.67 3.38 -0.14
CA ASP A 27 -9.95 4.03 1.15
C ASP A 27 -8.84 3.77 2.16
N ILE A 28 -8.37 2.53 2.25
CA ILE A 28 -7.26 2.18 3.14
C ILE A 28 -5.97 2.87 2.70
N LEU A 29 -5.70 2.89 1.41
CA LEU A 29 -4.51 3.57 0.88
C LEU A 29 -4.54 5.07 1.22
N ARG A 30 -5.66 5.74 0.95
CA ARG A 30 -5.78 7.18 1.18
C ARG A 30 -5.60 7.53 2.65
N THR A 31 -6.18 6.75 3.55
CA THR A 31 -6.05 7.00 4.99
C THR A 31 -4.64 6.69 5.50
N ARG A 32 -3.97 5.69 4.94
CA ARG A 32 -2.56 5.42 5.28
C ARG A 32 -1.66 6.57 4.85
N VAL A 33 -1.86 7.08 3.65
CA VAL A 33 -1.10 8.23 3.13
C VAL A 33 -1.35 9.48 3.97
N ALA A 34 -2.58 9.62 4.47
CA ALA A 34 -2.95 10.74 5.36
C ALA A 34 -2.36 10.61 6.76
N GLY A 35 -1.76 9.46 7.10
CA GLY A 35 -1.06 9.28 8.36
C GLY A 35 -1.85 8.56 9.45
N LEU A 36 -3.01 7.98 9.12
CA LEU A 36 -3.79 7.24 10.10
C LEU A 36 -3.07 5.94 10.49
N THR A 37 -3.16 5.58 11.77
CA THR A 37 -2.67 4.28 12.24
C THR A 37 -3.63 3.18 11.82
N ILE A 38 -3.18 1.94 11.91
CA ILE A 38 -4.03 0.78 11.59
C ILE A 38 -5.27 0.76 12.49
N SER A 39 -5.10 1.06 13.78
CA SER A 39 -6.23 1.13 14.71
C SER A 39 -7.24 2.19 14.31
N GLU A 40 -6.75 3.37 13.91
CA GLU A 40 -7.61 4.45 13.46
C GLU A 40 -8.36 4.10 12.18
N GLN A 41 -7.71 3.41 11.25
CA GLN A 41 -8.34 2.94 10.01
C GLN A 41 -9.44 1.91 10.31
N ALA A 42 -9.13 0.96 11.20
CA ALA A 42 -10.10 -0.07 11.58
C ALA A 42 -11.35 0.56 12.19
N GLU A 43 -11.16 1.54 13.05
CA GLU A 43 -12.25 2.26 13.70
C GLU A 43 -13.06 3.07 12.69
N ARG A 44 -12.37 3.80 11.82
CA ARG A 44 -13.01 4.67 10.82
C ARG A 44 -13.90 3.90 9.86
N PHE A 45 -13.47 2.71 9.43
CA PHE A 45 -14.20 1.92 8.47
C PHE A 45 -15.02 0.80 9.11
N ASN A 46 -15.02 0.76 10.44
CA ASN A 46 -15.76 -0.24 11.21
C ASN A 46 -15.42 -1.68 10.80
N ILE A 47 -14.13 -1.95 10.68
CA ILE A 47 -13.60 -3.27 10.34
C ILE A 47 -12.53 -3.67 11.36
N SER A 48 -12.13 -4.93 11.36
CA SER A 48 -11.12 -5.41 12.30
C SER A 48 -9.71 -4.94 11.90
N VAL A 49 -8.83 -4.86 12.88
CA VAL A 49 -7.41 -4.56 12.65
C VAL A 49 -6.80 -5.62 11.73
N GLY A 50 -7.18 -6.88 11.91
CA GLY A 50 -6.72 -7.98 11.05
C GLY A 50 -7.10 -7.77 9.59
N LYS A 51 -8.31 -7.26 9.35
CA LYS A 51 -8.75 -6.96 7.99
C LYS A 51 -7.96 -5.82 7.38
N VAL A 52 -7.69 -4.76 8.17
CA VAL A 52 -6.85 -3.64 7.70
C VAL A 52 -5.47 -4.14 7.31
N ASN A 53 -4.85 -4.95 8.16
CA ASN A 53 -3.53 -5.54 7.87
C ASN A 53 -3.53 -6.36 6.60
N ARG A 54 -4.58 -7.14 6.38
CA ARG A 54 -4.72 -7.96 5.18
C ARG A 54 -4.82 -7.11 3.92
N ILE A 55 -5.58 -6.03 3.99
CA ILE A 55 -5.72 -5.10 2.87
C ILE A 55 -4.38 -4.41 2.59
N ILE A 56 -3.66 -3.98 3.63
CA ILE A 56 -2.35 -3.35 3.48
C ILE A 56 -1.36 -4.31 2.81
N LYS A 57 -1.35 -5.57 3.22
CA LYS A 57 -0.49 -6.58 2.58
C LYS A 57 -0.81 -6.72 1.10
N ARG A 58 -2.09 -6.75 0.77
CA ARG A 58 -2.54 -6.83 -0.63
C ARG A 58 -2.12 -5.60 -1.42
N LEU A 59 -2.23 -4.42 -0.82
CA LEU A 59 -1.77 -3.18 -1.46
C LEU A 59 -0.28 -3.20 -1.76
N LYS A 60 0.53 -3.67 -0.83
CA LYS A 60 1.97 -3.80 -1.03
C LYS A 60 2.30 -4.74 -2.18
N TRP A 61 1.61 -5.87 -2.22
CA TRP A 61 1.80 -6.85 -3.29
C TRP A 61 1.41 -6.27 -4.65
N LYS A 62 0.26 -5.62 -4.72
CA LYS A 62 -0.19 -4.99 -5.96
C LYS A 62 0.76 -3.89 -6.41
N TYR A 63 1.25 -3.08 -5.48
CA TYR A 63 2.20 -2.02 -5.78
C TYR A 63 3.48 -2.59 -6.40
N ASP A 64 4.05 -3.61 -5.78
CA ASP A 64 5.28 -4.22 -6.27
C ASP A 64 5.10 -4.82 -7.67
N ASN A 65 3.94 -5.39 -7.95
CA ASN A 65 3.64 -5.94 -9.27
C ASN A 65 3.48 -4.85 -10.34
N VAL A 66 2.75 -3.78 -10.02
CA VAL A 66 2.54 -2.67 -10.95
C VAL A 66 3.84 -1.92 -11.18
N GLN A 67 4.64 -1.75 -10.15
CA GLN A 67 5.91 -1.02 -10.23
C GLN A 67 6.87 -1.65 -11.26
N LYS A 68 6.79 -2.95 -11.47
CA LYS A 68 7.61 -3.64 -12.47
C LYS A 68 7.35 -3.14 -13.90
N TYR A 69 6.16 -2.66 -14.16
CA TYR A 69 5.74 -2.21 -15.48
C TYR A 69 5.59 -0.70 -15.58
N CYS A 70 5.34 -0.04 -14.47
CA CYS A 70 5.08 1.39 -14.42
C CYS A 70 6.27 2.14 -13.85
N LYS A 71 6.99 2.85 -14.70
CA LYS A 71 8.19 3.61 -14.30
C LYS A 71 7.84 4.85 -13.48
N ASP A 72 6.60 5.28 -13.50
CA ASP A 72 6.16 6.44 -12.73
C ASP A 72 6.06 6.15 -11.24
N LEU A 73 6.07 4.87 -10.86
CA LEU A 73 6.01 4.46 -9.46
C LEU A 73 7.41 4.17 -8.94
N PRO A 74 7.84 4.84 -7.85
CA PRO A 74 9.15 4.55 -7.26
C PRO A 74 9.19 3.17 -6.63
N VAL A 75 10.37 2.57 -6.60
CA VAL A 75 10.56 1.26 -5.98
C VAL A 75 10.35 1.37 -4.48
N ARG A 76 9.48 0.51 -3.96
CA ARG A 76 9.21 0.44 -2.53
C ARG A 76 10.34 -0.33 -1.84
N LYS A 77 10.86 0.21 -0.75
CA LYS A 77 11.87 -0.50 0.01
C LYS A 77 11.19 -1.55 0.89
N LYS A 78 11.58 -2.80 0.70
CA LYS A 78 11.02 -3.92 1.43
C LYS A 78 11.76 -4.12 2.76
N SER A 79 11.02 -4.57 3.77
CA SER A 79 11.65 -4.97 5.03
C SER A 79 12.45 -6.26 4.85
N ALA A 80 13.34 -6.56 5.80
CA ALA A 80 14.13 -7.80 5.75
C ALA A 80 13.21 -9.03 5.69
N ALA A 81 12.10 -9.03 6.43
CA ALA A 81 11.15 -10.13 6.43
C ALA A 81 10.51 -10.32 5.06
N GLU A 82 10.14 -9.24 4.40
CA GLU A 82 9.55 -9.30 3.05
C GLU A 82 10.55 -9.84 2.04
N LEU A 83 11.80 -9.38 2.11
CA LEU A 83 12.86 -9.87 1.23
C LEU A 83 13.09 -11.36 1.42
N TYR A 84 13.09 -11.81 2.67
CA TYR A 84 13.26 -13.22 2.99
C TYR A 84 12.13 -14.08 2.44
N MET A 85 10.90 -13.60 2.55
CA MET A 85 9.73 -14.32 2.05
C MET A 85 9.67 -14.37 0.53
N ASN A 86 10.32 -13.44 -0.16
CA ASN A 86 10.29 -13.36 -1.61
C ASN A 86 11.44 -14.09 -2.30
N THR A 87 12.23 -14.86 -1.56
CA THR A 87 13.37 -15.61 -2.13
C THR A 87 13.02 -17.01 -2.61
N HIS A 88 11.77 -17.28 -2.78
CA HIS A 88 11.33 -18.60 -3.29
C HIS A 88 11.25 -18.63 -4.79
#